data_934d51c66203b5716ec37081f392ba7f
#
_entry.id   934d51c66203b5716ec37081f392ba7f
#
_cell.length_a   1.000
_cell.length_b   1.000
_cell.length_c   1.000
_cell.angle_alpha   90.00
_cell.angle_beta   90.00
_cell.angle_gamma   90.00
#
_symmetry.space_group_name_H-M   'P 1'
#
loop_
_entity.id
_entity.type
_entity.pdbx_description
1 polymer ?
#
loop_
_entity_poly.entity_id
_entity_poly.type
_entity_poly.pdbx_seq_one_letter_code
_entity_poly.pdbx_strand_id
1 'polypeptide(L)'
;MLDLMAGAGFSILSVGPGIPIETAREIAGDRVCLSGNIDPIRTLMNGSPADVAREVERVARNVSIHGGHVMNSGEMVPRDTPEDNVRAFVETTRSVWKKLAR
;
A
#
# COMPACT_ATOMS: atom_id res chain seq x y z
N MET A 1 10.70 -13.49 9.21
CA MET A 1 11.18 -13.21 7.83
C MET A 1 11.30 -11.72 7.55
N LEU A 2 10.22 -10.98 7.72
CA LEU A 2 10.24 -9.53 7.46
C LEU A 2 11.27 -8.77 8.29
N ASP A 3 11.40 -9.12 9.56
CA ASP A 3 12.38 -8.51 10.45
C ASP A 3 13.81 -8.75 9.96
N LEU A 4 14.10 -9.97 9.52
CA LEU A 4 15.42 -10.30 8.96
C LEU A 4 15.70 -9.53 7.68
N MET A 5 14.69 -9.39 6.82
CA MET A 5 14.82 -8.62 5.57
C MET A 5 15.07 -7.15 5.85
N ALA A 6 14.36 -6.59 6.83
CA ALA A 6 14.56 -5.19 7.20
C ALA A 6 15.98 -4.94 7.74
N GLY A 7 16.55 -5.90 8.45
CA GLY A 7 17.89 -5.81 8.99
C GLY A 7 19.01 -6.13 7.99
N ALA A 8 18.66 -6.60 6.78
CA ALA A 8 19.65 -7.07 5.81
C ALA A 8 20.20 -5.97 4.90
N GLY A 9 19.84 -4.70 5.11
CA GLY A 9 20.38 -3.60 4.34
C GLY A 9 19.56 -3.17 3.14
N PHE A 10 18.35 -3.68 2.98
CA PHE A 10 17.45 -3.21 1.93
C PHE A 10 16.94 -1.81 2.23
N SER A 11 16.86 -0.98 1.19
CA SER A 11 16.29 0.37 1.32
C SER A 11 14.77 0.37 1.21
N ILE A 12 14.21 -0.50 0.37
CA ILE A 12 12.77 -0.62 0.14
C ILE A 12 12.40 -2.10 0.19
N LEU A 13 11.31 -2.40 0.90
CA LEU A 13 10.74 -3.75 0.94
C LEU A 13 9.32 -3.72 0.41
N SER A 14 9.03 -4.61 -0.55
CA SER A 14 7.66 -4.83 -1.00
C SER A 14 6.92 -5.73 -0.02
N VAL A 15 5.71 -5.33 0.33
CA VAL A 15 4.86 -6.06 1.27
C VAL A 15 3.69 -6.66 0.52
N GLY A 16 3.56 -7.99 0.58
CA GLY A 16 2.44 -8.71 -0.03
C GLY A 16 1.13 -8.50 0.72
N PRO A 17 0.00 -8.96 0.14
CA PRO A 17 -1.32 -8.74 0.74
C PRO A 17 -1.61 -9.65 1.94
N GLY A 18 -0.75 -10.63 2.22
CA GLY A 18 -0.96 -11.59 3.30
C GLY A 18 -0.75 -11.05 4.70
N ILE A 19 -0.26 -9.83 4.85
CA ILE A 19 -0.02 -9.19 6.14
C ILE A 19 -0.49 -7.73 6.05
N PRO A 20 -1.21 -7.22 7.07
CA PRO A 20 -1.56 -5.79 7.09
C PRO A 20 -0.29 -4.93 7.06
N ILE A 21 -0.31 -3.87 6.29
CA ILE A 21 0.85 -2.97 6.16
C ILE A 21 1.23 -2.35 7.51
N GLU A 22 0.25 -2.13 8.37
CA GLU A 22 0.47 -1.61 9.73
C GLU A 22 1.33 -2.56 10.55
N THR A 23 1.05 -3.88 10.44
CA THR A 23 1.83 -4.91 11.12
C THR A 23 3.25 -4.97 10.55
N ALA A 24 3.38 -4.86 9.24
CA ALA A 24 4.70 -4.82 8.59
C ALA A 24 5.52 -3.63 9.09
N ARG A 25 4.89 -2.48 9.29
CA ARG A 25 5.56 -1.28 9.81
C ARG A 25 6.03 -1.50 11.25
N GLU A 26 5.22 -2.15 12.08
CA GLU A 26 5.62 -2.47 13.46
C GLU A 26 6.84 -3.38 13.51
N ILE A 27 6.86 -4.40 12.66
CA ILE A 27 7.97 -5.36 12.62
C ILE A 27 9.24 -4.72 12.08
N ALA A 28 9.13 -4.01 10.96
CA ALA A 28 10.28 -3.39 10.30
C ALA A 28 10.77 -2.12 11.00
N GLY A 29 9.91 -1.48 11.79
CA GLY A 29 10.23 -0.19 12.39
C GLY A 29 10.40 0.86 11.31
N ASP A 30 11.37 1.75 11.48
CA ASP A 30 11.68 2.80 10.52
C ASP A 30 12.97 2.53 9.72
N ARG A 31 13.43 1.26 9.73
CA ARG A 31 14.68 0.87 9.09
C ARG A 31 14.62 0.86 7.58
N VAL A 32 13.43 0.68 6.98
CA VAL A 32 13.24 0.57 5.54
C VAL A 32 11.99 1.32 5.11
N CYS A 33 11.94 1.68 3.83
CA CYS A 33 10.72 2.15 3.19
C CYS A 33 9.88 0.93 2.79
N LEU A 34 8.60 0.93 3.11
CA LEU A 34 7.68 -0.13 2.73
C LEU A 34 6.93 0.23 1.45
N SER A 35 6.82 -0.70 0.52
CA SER A 35 6.02 -0.55 -0.69
C SER A 35 4.86 -1.54 -0.65
N GLY A 36 3.65 -1.05 -0.76
CA GLY A 36 2.44 -1.89 -0.75
C GLY A 36 1.38 -1.29 0.16
N ASN A 37 0.29 -2.01 0.51
CA ASN A 37 0.01 -3.38 0.05
C ASN A 37 -1.48 -3.55 -0.22
N ILE A 38 -2.03 -2.72 -1.08
CA ILE A 38 -3.42 -2.86 -1.49
C ILE A 38 -3.60 -4.25 -2.12
N ASP A 39 -4.61 -4.98 -1.65
CA ASP A 39 -4.84 -6.35 -2.12
C ASP A 39 -5.24 -6.34 -3.60
N PRO A 40 -4.43 -6.94 -4.49
CA PRO A 40 -4.72 -6.89 -5.92
C PRO A 40 -5.94 -7.72 -6.34
N ILE A 41 -6.27 -8.76 -5.61
CA ILE A 41 -7.40 -9.62 -5.97
C ILE A 41 -8.68 -9.16 -5.29
N ARG A 42 -8.68 -9.05 -3.97
CA ARG A 42 -9.87 -8.67 -3.22
C ARG A 42 -10.32 -7.25 -3.50
N THR A 43 -9.39 -6.32 -3.57
CA THR A 43 -9.71 -4.91 -3.63
C THR A 43 -9.65 -4.38 -5.06
N LEU A 44 -8.52 -4.55 -5.75
CA LEU A 44 -8.37 -3.99 -7.09
C LEU A 44 -9.18 -4.72 -8.14
N MET A 45 -9.18 -6.05 -8.13
CA MET A 45 -9.91 -6.81 -9.15
C MET A 45 -11.38 -6.96 -8.82
N ASN A 46 -11.70 -7.34 -7.60
CA ASN A 46 -13.07 -7.71 -7.21
C ASN A 46 -13.83 -6.63 -6.44
N GLY A 47 -13.17 -5.58 -5.98
CA GLY A 47 -13.82 -4.49 -5.27
C GLY A 47 -14.45 -3.48 -6.22
N SER A 48 -15.13 -2.50 -5.66
CA SER A 48 -15.63 -1.33 -6.39
C SER A 48 -14.62 -0.19 -6.31
N PRO A 49 -14.75 0.86 -7.15
CA PRO A 49 -13.92 2.06 -6.99
C PRO A 49 -13.98 2.66 -5.58
N ALA A 50 -15.13 2.60 -4.93
CA ALA A 50 -15.27 3.07 -3.54
C ALA A 50 -14.49 2.20 -2.57
N ASP A 51 -14.46 0.88 -2.78
CA ASP A 51 -13.68 -0.03 -1.95
C ASP A 51 -12.17 0.27 -2.08
N VAL A 52 -11.72 0.50 -3.32
CA VAL A 52 -10.33 0.86 -3.60
C VAL A 52 -9.97 2.16 -2.88
N ALA A 53 -10.81 3.18 -3.01
CA ALA A 53 -10.58 4.48 -2.38
C ALA A 53 -10.48 4.35 -0.86
N ARG A 54 -11.36 3.56 -0.24
CA ARG A 54 -11.35 3.33 1.20
C ARG A 54 -10.05 2.69 1.68
N GLU A 55 -9.58 1.66 0.96
CA GLU A 55 -8.35 0.98 1.32
C GLU A 55 -7.12 1.88 1.15
N VAL A 56 -7.08 2.65 0.08
CA VAL A 56 -6.00 3.61 -0.13
C VAL A 56 -5.96 4.64 1.01
N GLU A 57 -7.12 5.18 1.38
CA GLU A 57 -7.19 6.14 2.48
C GLU A 57 -6.76 5.53 3.81
N ARG A 58 -7.18 4.28 4.08
CA ARG A 58 -6.80 3.58 5.31
C ARG A 58 -5.29 3.45 5.41
N VAL A 59 -4.65 2.97 4.35
CA VAL A 59 -3.20 2.79 4.32
C VAL A 59 -2.49 4.15 4.45
N ALA A 60 -2.97 5.15 3.74
CA ALA A 60 -2.37 6.48 3.77
C ALA A 60 -2.41 7.08 5.18
N ARG A 61 -3.54 6.99 5.86
CA ARG A 61 -3.70 7.55 7.20
C ARG A 61 -2.92 6.80 8.27
N ASN A 62 -2.79 5.48 8.12
CA ASN A 62 -2.16 4.64 9.13
C ASN A 62 -0.66 4.48 8.92
N VAL A 63 -0.19 4.55 7.69
CA VAL A 63 1.21 4.28 7.36
C VAL A 63 1.87 5.43 6.60
N SER A 64 1.29 5.86 5.49
CA SER A 64 1.93 6.86 4.63
C SER A 64 2.19 8.19 5.33
N ILE A 65 1.28 8.59 6.21
CA ILE A 65 1.39 9.85 6.95
C ILE A 65 2.68 9.93 7.79
N HIS A 66 3.21 8.79 8.18
CA HIS A 66 4.44 8.72 8.99
C HIS A 66 5.70 8.64 8.13
N GLY A 67 5.57 8.66 6.82
CA GLY A 67 6.70 8.57 5.90
C GLY A 67 7.21 7.16 5.69
N GLY A 68 8.21 7.02 4.82
CA GLY A 68 8.82 5.72 4.55
C GLY A 68 7.89 4.72 3.88
N HIS A 69 6.99 5.21 3.00
CA HIS A 69 5.99 4.36 2.36
C HIS A 69 5.78 4.74 0.90
N VAL A 70 5.67 3.73 0.04
CA VAL A 70 5.25 3.88 -1.35
C VAL A 70 3.91 3.17 -1.52
N MET A 71 2.89 3.91 -1.94
CA MET A 71 1.57 3.32 -2.18
C MET A 71 1.65 2.42 -3.42
N ASN A 72 1.31 1.16 -3.23
CA ASN A 72 1.41 0.16 -4.29
C ASN A 72 0.43 -0.97 -4.01
N SER A 73 0.20 -1.81 -5.00
CA SER A 73 -0.49 -3.09 -4.76
C SER A 73 0.45 -4.04 -4.03
N GLY A 74 -0.11 -5.02 -3.33
CA GLY A 74 0.70 -6.00 -2.62
C GLY A 74 1.46 -6.94 -3.53
N GLU A 75 0.96 -7.13 -4.75
CA GLU A 75 1.55 -7.97 -5.78
C GLU A 75 1.18 -7.40 -7.15
N MET A 76 1.53 -8.12 -8.22
CA MET A 76 1.20 -7.71 -9.58
C MET A 76 -0.32 -7.54 -9.74
N VAL A 77 -0.72 -6.44 -10.37
CA VAL A 77 -2.14 -6.17 -10.64
C VAL A 77 -2.67 -7.18 -11.65
N PRO A 78 -3.76 -7.90 -11.32
CA PRO A 78 -4.31 -8.90 -12.24
C PRO A 78 -4.78 -8.30 -13.56
N ARG A 79 -4.69 -9.11 -14.62
CA ARG A 79 -5.07 -8.70 -15.97
C ARG A 79 -6.52 -8.23 -16.08
N ASP A 80 -7.41 -8.86 -15.31
CA ASP A 80 -8.85 -8.59 -15.38
C ASP A 80 -9.31 -7.49 -14.40
N THR A 81 -8.39 -6.73 -13.85
CA THR A 81 -8.73 -5.62 -12.96
C THR A 81 -9.46 -4.53 -13.73
N PRO A 82 -10.66 -4.10 -13.28
CA PRO A 82 -11.39 -3.03 -13.95
C PRO A 82 -10.57 -1.74 -14.00
N GLU A 83 -10.60 -1.08 -15.15
CA GLU A 83 -9.88 0.18 -15.34
C GLU A 83 -10.31 1.24 -14.33
N ASP A 84 -11.61 1.29 -14.00
CA ASP A 84 -12.13 2.26 -13.04
C ASP A 84 -11.52 2.05 -11.64
N ASN A 85 -11.20 0.82 -11.28
CA ASN A 85 -10.55 0.52 -10.00
C ASN A 85 -9.09 0.98 -10.00
N VAL A 86 -8.39 0.77 -11.10
CA VAL A 86 -7.00 1.27 -11.23
C VAL A 86 -6.98 2.78 -11.18
N ARG A 87 -7.93 3.42 -11.86
CA ARG A 87 -8.07 4.87 -11.85
C ARG A 87 -8.36 5.40 -10.45
N ALA A 88 -9.28 4.75 -9.73
CA ALA A 88 -9.59 5.10 -8.35
C ALA A 88 -8.36 4.99 -7.44
N PHE A 89 -7.55 3.96 -7.65
CA PHE A 89 -6.30 3.77 -6.92
C PHE A 89 -5.37 4.97 -7.09
N VAL A 90 -5.11 5.34 -8.33
CA VAL A 90 -4.18 6.43 -8.66
C VAL A 90 -4.73 7.78 -8.19
N GLU A 91 -5.97 8.07 -8.50
CA GLU A 91 -6.58 9.36 -8.17
C GLU A 91 -6.71 9.57 -6.66
N THR A 92 -7.13 8.52 -5.93
CA THR A 92 -7.24 8.60 -4.48
C THR A 92 -5.87 8.78 -3.84
N THR A 93 -4.87 8.05 -4.31
CA THR A 93 -3.50 8.19 -3.80
C THR A 93 -3.01 9.63 -3.95
N ARG A 94 -3.20 10.22 -5.12
CA ARG A 94 -2.80 11.60 -5.37
C ARG A 94 -3.54 12.60 -4.50
N SER A 95 -4.85 12.40 -4.36
CA SER A 95 -5.70 13.29 -3.56
C SER A 95 -5.31 13.26 -2.08
N VAL A 96 -5.12 12.07 -1.54
CA VAL A 96 -4.75 11.89 -0.14
C VAL A 96 -3.34 12.43 0.11
N TRP A 97 -2.42 12.20 -0.80
CA TRP A 97 -1.05 12.72 -0.70
C TRP A 97 -1.04 14.23 -0.56
N LYS A 98 -1.82 14.93 -1.38
CA LYS A 98 -1.91 16.39 -1.29
C LYS A 98 -2.43 16.86 0.07
N LYS A 99 -3.37 16.14 0.65
CA LYS A 99 -3.92 16.48 1.98
C LYS A 99 -2.89 16.23 3.09
N LEU A 100 -2.15 15.14 3.01
CA LEU A 100 -1.18 14.76 4.04
C LEU A 100 0.11 15.59 3.97
N ALA A 101 0.44 16.10 2.81
CA ALA A 101 1.68 16.88 2.61
C ALA A 101 1.60 18.32 3.17
N ARG A 102 0.48 18.72 3.70
CA ARG A 102 0.27 20.07 4.26
C ARG A 102 0.73 20.19 5.71
#